data_38325809b4e045e0946826992f07210a
#
_entry.id   38325809b4e045e0946826992f07210a
#
_cell.length_a   1.000
_cell.length_b   1.000
_cell.length_c   1.000
_cell.angle_alpha   90.00
_cell.angle_beta   90.00
_cell.angle_gamma   90.00
#
_symmetry.space_group_name_H-M   'P 1'
#
loop_
_entity.id
_entity.type
_entity.pdbx_description
1 polymer ?
#
loop_
_entity_poly.entity_id
_entity_poly.type
_entity_poly.pdbx_seq_one_letter_code
_entity_poly.pdbx_strand_id
1 'polypeptide(L)'
;MISWVYTEKVKDHFTNPRNILEDEVAYQADGRGEVGNIACGDQMLVVIKVKDDKIEDIKWKTYGCASAIASTSMMSEMVKGMPIKEAYKIKPEDIVGQLGGLPDHKIHCSVLGDRALRAAIEDYCKKNGKEDMLEKEVAKVICVCNNITDVDIENFVKAGGKTFEELQEKTKLGKVCGGCVEKAKELFEDYLHIFGGRK
;
A
#
# COMPACT_ATOMS: atom_id res chain seq x y z
N MET A 1 20.63 19.18 13.16
CA MET A 1 20.14 19.55 11.82
C MET A 1 19.75 18.25 11.12
N ILE A 2 18.46 17.98 10.96
CA ILE A 2 17.97 16.82 10.21
C ILE A 2 18.16 17.20 8.75
N SER A 3 19.12 16.57 8.08
CA SER A 3 19.38 16.77 6.65
C SER A 3 18.25 16.10 5.86
N TRP A 4 17.37 16.89 5.29
CA TRP A 4 16.30 16.46 4.37
C TRP A 4 16.88 16.16 2.98
N VAL A 5 17.93 15.37 2.89
CA VAL A 5 18.56 15.09 1.61
C VAL A 5 17.98 13.80 1.03
N TYR A 6 17.09 13.95 0.06
CA TYR A 6 16.73 12.85 -0.81
C TYR A 6 17.95 12.35 -1.59
N THR A 7 18.05 11.03 -1.76
CA THR A 7 19.07 10.43 -2.61
C THR A 7 18.92 10.91 -4.07
N GLU A 8 19.95 10.81 -4.87
CA GLU A 8 19.89 11.15 -6.30
C GLU A 8 18.84 10.26 -7.02
N LYS A 9 18.69 9.00 -6.61
CA LYS A 9 17.63 8.12 -7.13
C LYS A 9 16.22 8.62 -6.82
N VAL A 10 15.99 9.08 -5.59
CA VAL A 10 14.70 9.67 -5.21
C VAL A 10 14.39 10.91 -6.04
N LYS A 11 15.39 11.79 -6.22
CA LYS A 11 15.25 12.99 -7.05
C LYS A 11 14.95 12.64 -8.50
N ASP A 12 15.66 11.67 -9.07
CA ASP A 12 15.45 11.23 -10.43
C ASP A 12 14.06 10.64 -10.64
N HIS A 13 13.63 9.71 -9.79
CA HIS A 13 12.28 9.11 -9.87
C HIS A 13 11.15 10.10 -9.60
N PHE A 14 11.41 11.18 -8.88
CA PHE A 14 10.45 12.25 -8.69
C PHE A 14 10.37 13.19 -9.90
N THR A 15 11.51 13.59 -10.47
CA THR A 15 11.55 14.55 -11.59
C THR A 15 11.27 13.91 -12.95
N ASN A 16 11.60 12.63 -13.10
CA ASN A 16 11.38 11.83 -14.30
C ASN A 16 10.65 10.52 -13.93
N PRO A 17 9.40 10.58 -13.47
CA PRO A 17 8.68 9.39 -13.03
C PRO A 17 8.41 8.43 -14.20
N ARG A 18 8.60 7.12 -13.95
CA ARG A 18 8.43 6.05 -14.93
C ARG A 18 7.02 5.50 -14.86
N ASN A 19 6.54 5.01 -15.99
CA ASN A 19 5.28 4.26 -16.10
C ASN A 19 4.03 5.03 -15.63
N ILE A 20 3.99 6.34 -15.84
CA ILE A 20 2.81 7.17 -15.54
C ILE A 20 1.61 6.72 -16.39
N LEU A 21 0.43 6.70 -15.80
CA LEU A 21 -0.83 6.47 -16.49
C LEU A 21 -1.36 7.79 -17.04
N GLU A 22 -1.42 7.90 -18.36
CA GLU A 22 -1.94 9.08 -19.07
C GLU A 22 -3.45 8.95 -19.28
N ASP A 23 -3.90 7.81 -19.82
CA ASP A 23 -5.31 7.51 -20.11
C ASP A 23 -5.67 6.10 -19.60
N GLU A 24 -6.53 6.04 -18.57
CA GLU A 24 -6.98 4.78 -17.96
C GLU A 24 -7.87 3.98 -18.92
N VAL A 25 -8.71 4.65 -19.70
CA VAL A 25 -9.64 3.99 -20.61
C VAL A 25 -8.89 3.36 -21.78
N ALA A 26 -7.94 4.09 -22.35
CA ALA A 26 -7.11 3.59 -23.45
C ALA A 26 -6.17 2.46 -23.00
N TYR A 27 -5.76 2.43 -21.74
CA TYR A 27 -4.81 1.42 -21.23
C TYR A 27 -5.38 0.02 -21.18
N GLN A 28 -6.70 -0.15 -20.95
CA GLN A 28 -7.40 -1.45 -20.88
C GLN A 28 -6.69 -2.43 -19.92
N ALA A 29 -6.68 -2.10 -18.65
CA ALA A 29 -6.01 -2.89 -17.61
C ALA A 29 -6.69 -4.23 -17.32
N ASP A 30 -5.91 -5.28 -17.07
CA ASP A 30 -6.39 -6.56 -16.57
C ASP A 30 -6.72 -6.52 -15.07
N GLY A 31 -5.96 -5.71 -14.30
CA GLY A 31 -6.18 -5.48 -12.87
C GLY A 31 -6.04 -4.01 -12.50
N ARG A 32 -6.87 -3.55 -11.54
CA ARG A 32 -6.95 -2.18 -11.08
C ARG A 32 -6.96 -2.12 -9.55
N GLY A 33 -6.05 -1.37 -8.97
CA GLY A 33 -6.00 -1.13 -7.53
C GLY A 33 -5.94 0.35 -7.23
N GLU A 34 -6.81 0.79 -6.32
CA GLU A 34 -6.87 2.18 -5.88
C GLU A 34 -6.89 2.23 -4.37
N VAL A 35 -6.01 3.02 -3.79
CA VAL A 35 -5.92 3.25 -2.34
C VAL A 35 -5.70 4.73 -2.06
N GLY A 36 -6.01 5.17 -0.86
CA GLY A 36 -5.82 6.54 -0.41
C GLY A 36 -7.10 7.23 -0.03
N ASN A 37 -6.94 8.45 0.48
CA ASN A 37 -8.01 9.27 0.99
C ASN A 37 -8.10 10.56 0.17
N ILE A 38 -9.18 10.74 -0.58
CA ILE A 38 -9.44 11.93 -1.39
C ILE A 38 -9.43 13.20 -0.52
N ALA A 39 -9.86 13.12 0.74
CA ALA A 39 -9.91 14.26 1.66
C ALA A 39 -8.51 14.75 2.09
N CYS A 40 -7.51 13.86 2.10
CA CYS A 40 -6.11 14.19 2.42
C CYS A 40 -5.26 14.45 1.16
N GLY A 41 -5.82 14.24 -0.05
CA GLY A 41 -5.11 14.42 -1.31
C GLY A 41 -4.15 13.29 -1.69
N ASP A 42 -3.97 12.30 -0.85
CA ASP A 42 -3.08 11.15 -1.09
C ASP A 42 -3.87 9.99 -1.70
N GLN A 43 -4.05 10.02 -3.00
CA GLN A 43 -4.67 8.93 -3.77
C GLN A 43 -3.63 8.26 -4.67
N MET A 44 -3.63 6.94 -4.71
CA MET A 44 -2.78 6.12 -5.56
C MET A 44 -3.62 5.15 -6.37
N LEU A 45 -3.52 5.24 -7.68
CA LEU A 45 -4.07 4.30 -8.64
C LEU A 45 -2.93 3.52 -9.28
N VAL A 46 -3.04 2.20 -9.29
CA VAL A 46 -2.16 1.29 -10.03
C VAL A 46 -3.01 0.42 -10.96
N VAL A 47 -2.60 0.28 -12.18
CA VAL A 47 -3.20 -0.59 -13.19
C VAL A 47 -2.14 -1.49 -13.81
N ILE A 48 -2.48 -2.76 -14.03
CA ILE A 48 -1.55 -3.77 -14.53
C ILE A 48 -2.10 -4.48 -15.76
N LYS A 49 -1.18 -4.88 -16.64
CA LYS A 49 -1.43 -5.90 -17.66
C LYS A 49 -0.67 -7.16 -17.29
N VAL A 50 -1.31 -8.31 -17.41
CA VAL A 50 -0.75 -9.60 -17.01
C VAL A 50 -0.73 -10.54 -18.22
N LYS A 51 0.43 -11.15 -18.46
CA LYS A 51 0.61 -12.19 -19.45
C LYS A 51 1.43 -13.33 -18.86
N ASP A 52 0.98 -14.56 -19.05
CA ASP A 52 1.64 -15.78 -18.54
C ASP A 52 1.95 -15.68 -17.02
N ASP A 53 1.01 -15.16 -16.24
CA ASP A 53 1.10 -14.91 -14.80
C ASP A 53 2.26 -13.99 -14.37
N LYS A 54 2.72 -13.12 -15.29
CA LYS A 54 3.71 -12.07 -15.06
C LYS A 54 3.10 -10.70 -15.33
N ILE A 55 3.58 -9.69 -14.63
CA ILE A 55 3.23 -8.30 -14.91
C ILE A 55 3.93 -7.89 -16.22
N GLU A 56 3.20 -7.92 -17.33
CA GLU A 56 3.72 -7.50 -18.64
C GLU A 56 3.95 -5.98 -18.66
N ASP A 57 3.00 -5.23 -18.12
CA ASP A 57 3.10 -3.78 -18.00
C ASP A 57 2.37 -3.29 -16.75
N ILE A 58 2.79 -2.14 -16.25
CA ILE A 58 2.22 -1.46 -15.11
C ILE A 58 2.20 0.03 -15.36
N LYS A 59 1.09 0.68 -15.01
CA LYS A 59 0.94 2.12 -15.02
C LYS A 59 0.34 2.60 -13.71
N TRP A 60 0.61 3.83 -13.35
CA TRP A 60 0.13 4.41 -12.11
C TRP A 60 -0.11 5.91 -12.19
N LYS A 61 -0.95 6.40 -11.29
CA LYS A 61 -1.25 7.83 -11.13
C LYS A 61 -1.44 8.15 -9.65
N THR A 62 -0.90 9.28 -9.20
CA THR A 62 -1.05 9.74 -7.82
C THR A 62 -1.18 11.25 -7.75
N TYR A 63 -1.79 11.72 -6.68
CA TYR A 63 -1.78 13.12 -6.24
C TYR A 63 -0.93 13.32 -4.97
N GLY A 64 -0.15 12.29 -4.57
CA GLY A 64 0.66 12.28 -3.36
C GLY A 64 1.96 13.10 -3.46
N CYS A 65 2.72 13.07 -2.39
CA CYS A 65 3.97 13.82 -2.23
C CYS A 65 5.13 13.26 -3.08
N ALA A 66 6.24 13.98 -3.14
CA ALA A 66 7.44 13.58 -3.90
C ALA A 66 7.94 12.15 -3.55
N SER A 67 7.86 11.76 -2.25
CA SER A 67 8.23 10.42 -1.83
C SER A 67 7.27 9.35 -2.37
N ALA A 68 5.95 9.62 -2.43
CA ALA A 68 4.97 8.71 -3.02
C ALA A 68 5.20 8.55 -4.52
N ILE A 69 5.50 9.64 -5.23
CA ILE A 69 5.85 9.60 -6.66
C ILE A 69 7.11 8.79 -6.89
N ALA A 70 8.19 9.07 -6.15
CA ALA A 70 9.47 8.39 -6.33
C ALA A 70 9.39 6.90 -6.02
N SER A 71 8.73 6.53 -4.91
CA SER A 71 8.58 5.12 -4.52
C SER A 71 7.70 4.34 -5.49
N THR A 72 6.61 4.90 -5.97
CA THR A 72 5.75 4.19 -6.93
C THR A 72 6.41 4.10 -8.30
N SER A 73 7.15 5.12 -8.72
CA SER A 73 7.97 5.08 -9.92
C SER A 73 9.01 3.94 -9.86
N MET A 74 9.76 3.83 -8.74
CA MET A 74 10.72 2.75 -8.51
C MET A 74 10.03 1.38 -8.49
N MET A 75 8.95 1.25 -7.72
CA MET A 75 8.18 0.01 -7.63
C MET A 75 7.72 -0.45 -9.02
N SER A 76 7.23 0.45 -9.86
CA SER A 76 6.75 0.11 -11.20
C SER A 76 7.84 -0.47 -12.10
N GLU A 77 9.09 -0.04 -11.96
CA GLU A 77 10.22 -0.64 -12.65
C GLU A 77 10.59 -2.01 -12.07
N MET A 78 10.57 -2.14 -10.74
CA MET A 78 10.90 -3.41 -10.06
C MET A 78 9.97 -4.55 -10.44
N VAL A 79 8.65 -4.28 -10.56
CA VAL A 79 7.66 -5.35 -10.75
C VAL A 79 7.42 -5.70 -12.22
N LYS A 80 7.86 -4.89 -13.16
CA LYS A 80 7.68 -5.16 -14.58
C LYS A 80 8.46 -6.41 -15.01
N GLY A 81 7.76 -7.38 -15.59
CA GLY A 81 8.29 -8.70 -15.94
C GLY A 81 8.28 -9.72 -14.80
N MET A 82 7.94 -9.33 -13.57
CA MET A 82 7.93 -10.18 -12.39
C MET A 82 6.68 -11.06 -12.35
N PRO A 83 6.78 -12.32 -11.88
CA PRO A 83 5.60 -13.13 -11.58
C PRO A 83 4.67 -12.44 -10.58
N ILE A 84 3.34 -12.52 -10.79
CA ILE A 84 2.36 -11.86 -9.90
C ILE A 84 2.47 -12.30 -8.44
N LYS A 85 2.83 -13.57 -8.19
CA LYS A 85 3.07 -14.07 -6.82
C LYS A 85 4.23 -13.39 -6.11
N GLU A 86 5.29 -13.05 -6.83
CA GLU A 86 6.46 -12.37 -6.29
C GLU A 86 6.17 -10.88 -6.12
N ALA A 87 5.54 -10.26 -7.14
CA ALA A 87 5.14 -8.87 -7.07
C ALA A 87 4.17 -8.59 -5.91
N TYR A 88 3.29 -9.55 -5.57
CA TYR A 88 2.38 -9.45 -4.43
C TYR A 88 3.10 -9.40 -3.08
N LYS A 89 4.31 -9.95 -2.99
CA LYS A 89 5.12 -10.01 -1.75
C LYS A 89 6.07 -8.83 -1.56
N ILE A 90 6.17 -7.93 -2.54
CA ILE A 90 7.01 -6.73 -2.41
C ILE A 90 6.53 -5.90 -1.22
N LYS A 91 7.52 -5.43 -0.44
CA LYS A 91 7.30 -4.62 0.75
C LYS A 91 7.81 -3.19 0.56
N PRO A 92 7.28 -2.23 1.33
CA PRO A 92 7.80 -0.86 1.33
C PRO A 92 9.32 -0.77 1.53
N GLU A 93 9.87 -1.64 2.40
CA GLU A 93 11.31 -1.70 2.69
C GLU A 93 12.14 -2.05 1.46
N ASP A 94 11.66 -2.93 0.60
CA ASP A 94 12.33 -3.32 -0.65
C ASP A 94 12.43 -2.11 -1.60
N ILE A 95 11.34 -1.36 -1.72
CA ILE A 95 11.26 -0.14 -2.55
C ILE A 95 12.20 0.94 -2.00
N VAL A 96 12.14 1.18 -0.68
CA VAL A 96 13.00 2.15 0.01
C VAL A 96 14.48 1.77 -0.14
N GLY A 97 14.81 0.47 -0.04
CA GLY A 97 16.16 -0.04 -0.26
C GLY A 97 16.68 0.25 -1.66
N GLN A 98 15.86 0.07 -2.69
CA GLN A 98 16.23 0.37 -4.09
C GLN A 98 16.43 1.86 -4.35
N LEU A 99 15.68 2.72 -3.66
CA LEU A 99 15.85 4.17 -3.72
C LEU A 99 17.09 4.68 -2.97
N GLY A 100 17.76 3.80 -2.18
CA GLY A 100 18.89 4.17 -1.34
C GLY A 100 18.48 4.88 -0.04
N GLY A 101 17.21 4.73 0.37
CA GLY A 101 16.63 5.28 1.58
C GLY A 101 15.64 6.41 1.36
N LEU A 102 14.74 6.55 2.30
CA LEU A 102 13.81 7.68 2.47
C LEU A 102 13.92 8.20 3.91
N PRO A 103 13.64 9.48 4.17
CA PRO A 103 13.51 9.97 5.55
C PRO A 103 12.45 9.15 6.31
N ASP A 104 12.71 8.81 7.59
CA ASP A 104 11.85 7.92 8.40
C ASP A 104 10.37 8.33 8.38
N HIS A 105 10.09 9.63 8.52
CA HIS A 105 8.74 10.18 8.49
C HIS A 105 8.08 10.16 7.09
N LYS A 106 8.79 9.67 6.06
CA LYS A 106 8.29 9.51 4.67
C LYS A 106 8.19 8.05 4.24
N ILE A 107 8.58 7.10 5.08
CA ILE A 107 8.46 5.67 4.76
C ILE A 107 7.01 5.27 4.53
N HIS A 108 6.05 5.83 5.30
CA HIS A 108 4.62 5.58 5.11
C HIS A 108 4.11 5.99 3.71
N CYS A 109 4.76 6.94 3.03
CA CYS A 109 4.38 7.30 1.67
C CYS A 109 4.68 6.19 0.65
N SER A 110 5.63 5.30 0.93
CA SER A 110 5.93 4.14 0.07
C SER A 110 4.88 3.04 0.20
N VAL A 111 4.14 3.00 1.31
CA VAL A 111 3.08 2.00 1.57
C VAL A 111 1.88 2.14 0.63
N LEU A 112 1.62 3.34 0.10
CA LEU A 112 0.51 3.55 -0.84
C LEU A 112 0.73 2.81 -2.16
N GLY A 113 1.97 2.79 -2.66
CA GLY A 113 2.32 2.13 -3.91
C GLY A 113 2.15 0.61 -3.84
N ASP A 114 2.71 -0.05 -2.81
CA ASP A 114 2.62 -1.50 -2.65
C ASP A 114 1.17 -1.95 -2.38
N ARG A 115 0.41 -1.20 -1.59
CA ARG A 115 -1.01 -1.50 -1.34
C ARG A 115 -1.87 -1.35 -2.60
N ALA A 116 -1.63 -0.34 -3.43
CA ALA A 116 -2.32 -0.19 -4.70
C ALA A 116 -1.94 -1.31 -5.69
N LEU A 117 -0.66 -1.71 -5.72
CA LEU A 117 -0.22 -2.86 -6.51
C LEU A 117 -0.89 -4.16 -6.06
N ARG A 118 -0.91 -4.45 -4.76
CA ARG A 118 -1.60 -5.62 -4.20
C ARG A 118 -3.08 -5.63 -4.58
N ALA A 119 -3.76 -4.50 -4.43
CA ALA A 119 -5.17 -4.37 -4.81
C ALA A 119 -5.38 -4.62 -6.32
N ALA A 120 -4.46 -4.17 -7.19
CA ALA A 120 -4.53 -4.43 -8.62
C ALA A 120 -4.33 -5.92 -8.95
N ILE A 121 -3.40 -6.59 -8.27
CA ILE A 121 -3.17 -8.04 -8.42
C ILE A 121 -4.38 -8.84 -7.90
N GLU A 122 -4.95 -8.46 -6.76
CA GLU A 122 -6.16 -9.08 -6.20
C GLU A 122 -7.36 -8.95 -7.14
N ASP A 123 -7.55 -7.76 -7.74
CA ASP A 123 -8.61 -7.53 -8.74
C ASP A 123 -8.42 -8.42 -9.97
N TYR A 124 -7.19 -8.51 -10.49
CA TYR A 124 -6.85 -9.44 -11.57
C TYR A 124 -7.15 -10.89 -11.21
N CYS A 125 -6.67 -11.35 -10.05
CA CYS A 125 -6.85 -12.73 -9.61
C CYS A 125 -8.34 -13.07 -9.42
N LYS A 126 -9.11 -12.17 -8.83
CA LYS A 126 -10.55 -12.32 -8.64
C LYS A 126 -11.30 -12.44 -9.98
N LYS A 127 -10.98 -11.59 -10.96
CA LYS A 127 -11.58 -11.63 -12.31
C LYS A 127 -11.27 -12.92 -13.06
N ASN A 128 -10.14 -13.56 -12.76
CA ASN A 128 -9.66 -14.75 -13.46
C ASN A 128 -9.76 -16.05 -12.65
N GLY A 129 -10.39 -16.03 -11.45
CA GLY A 129 -10.51 -17.20 -10.58
C GLY A 129 -9.18 -17.76 -10.08
N LYS A 130 -8.18 -16.90 -9.86
CA LYS A 130 -6.81 -17.25 -9.47
C LYS A 130 -6.49 -16.81 -8.03
N GLU A 131 -7.47 -16.65 -7.17
CA GLU A 131 -7.28 -16.14 -5.80
C GLU A 131 -6.38 -17.04 -4.95
N ASP A 132 -6.40 -18.35 -5.20
CA ASP A 132 -5.54 -19.35 -4.50
C ASP A 132 -4.05 -19.17 -4.83
N MET A 133 -3.71 -18.41 -5.88
CA MET A 133 -2.32 -18.10 -6.21
C MET A 133 -1.70 -17.10 -5.23
N LEU A 134 -2.51 -16.34 -4.52
CA LEU A 134 -2.05 -15.31 -3.59
C LEU A 134 -1.89 -15.92 -2.20
N GLU A 135 -0.64 -16.00 -1.74
CA GLU A 135 -0.36 -16.27 -0.33
C GLU A 135 -0.83 -15.06 0.49
N LYS A 136 -1.93 -15.21 1.22
CA LYS A 136 -2.37 -14.18 2.18
C LYS A 136 -1.26 -14.00 3.21
N GLU A 137 -0.86 -12.76 3.46
CA GLU A 137 0.05 -12.48 4.57
C GLU A 137 -0.50 -13.11 5.85
N VAL A 138 0.36 -13.81 6.59
CA VAL A 138 -0.03 -14.35 7.89
C VAL A 138 -0.35 -13.17 8.79
N ALA A 139 -1.61 -13.09 9.22
CA ALA A 139 -2.09 -12.03 10.08
C ALA A 139 -1.21 -11.92 11.34
N LYS A 140 -0.66 -10.74 11.59
CA LYS A 140 0.21 -10.49 12.73
C LYS A 140 -0.61 -10.16 13.95
N VAL A 141 -0.50 -10.95 15.02
CA VAL A 141 -1.19 -10.67 16.27
C VAL A 141 -0.63 -9.39 16.89
N ILE A 142 -1.48 -8.38 17.02
CA ILE A 142 -1.19 -7.08 17.65
C ILE A 142 -1.60 -7.10 19.12
N CYS A 143 -2.80 -7.59 19.42
CA CYS A 143 -3.28 -7.74 20.79
C CYS A 143 -3.36 -9.22 21.17
N VAL A 144 -2.37 -9.70 21.94
CA VAL A 144 -2.30 -11.12 22.37
C VAL A 144 -3.47 -11.48 23.28
N CYS A 145 -3.90 -10.57 24.18
CA CYS A 145 -4.95 -10.84 25.16
C CYS A 145 -6.32 -11.12 24.52
N ASN A 146 -6.61 -10.48 23.40
CA ASN A 146 -7.90 -10.59 22.69
C ASN A 146 -7.72 -11.17 21.28
N ASN A 147 -6.51 -11.65 20.94
CA ASN A 147 -6.17 -12.25 19.64
C ASN A 147 -6.56 -11.36 18.44
N ILE A 148 -6.34 -10.05 18.56
CA ILE A 148 -6.61 -9.09 17.48
C ILE A 148 -5.37 -8.94 16.61
N THR A 149 -5.57 -9.06 15.32
CA THR A 149 -4.51 -8.98 14.30
C THR A 149 -4.46 -7.61 13.62
N ASP A 150 -3.41 -7.35 12.87
CA ASP A 150 -3.28 -6.21 11.97
C ASP A 150 -4.40 -6.21 10.90
N VAL A 151 -4.76 -7.38 10.38
CA VAL A 151 -5.87 -7.56 9.43
C VAL A 151 -7.23 -7.17 10.04
N ASP A 152 -7.44 -7.45 11.33
CA ASP A 152 -8.68 -7.04 12.02
C ASP A 152 -8.79 -5.52 12.11
N ILE A 153 -7.67 -4.83 12.38
CA ILE A 153 -7.60 -3.36 12.42
C ILE A 153 -7.83 -2.79 11.02
N GLU A 154 -7.18 -3.35 10.00
CA GLU A 154 -7.34 -2.97 8.60
C GLU A 154 -8.80 -3.11 8.15
N ASN A 155 -9.42 -4.26 8.41
CA ASN A 155 -10.82 -4.53 8.06
C ASN A 155 -11.78 -3.60 8.77
N PHE A 156 -11.51 -3.22 10.02
CA PHE A 156 -12.32 -2.25 10.76
C PHE A 156 -12.31 -0.88 10.05
N VAL A 157 -11.16 -0.40 9.61
CA VAL A 157 -11.04 0.86 8.88
C VAL A 157 -11.70 0.76 7.50
N LYS A 158 -11.48 -0.33 6.76
CA LYS A 158 -12.12 -0.58 5.45
C LYS A 158 -13.65 -0.64 5.55
N ALA A 159 -14.18 -1.09 6.68
CA ALA A 159 -15.61 -1.10 6.96
C ALA A 159 -16.18 0.29 7.37
N GLY A 160 -15.34 1.32 7.37
CA GLY A 160 -15.74 2.70 7.68
C GLY A 160 -15.58 3.12 9.15
N GLY A 161 -14.83 2.35 9.94
CA GLY A 161 -14.45 2.74 11.31
C GLY A 161 -13.56 3.97 11.30
N LYS A 162 -13.84 4.96 12.15
CA LYS A 162 -13.21 6.28 12.10
C LYS A 162 -12.38 6.63 13.32
N THR A 163 -12.65 6.00 14.46
CA THR A 163 -11.96 6.32 15.71
C THR A 163 -11.34 5.09 16.34
N PHE A 164 -10.23 5.30 17.04
CA PHE A 164 -9.56 4.22 17.76
C PHE A 164 -10.40 3.71 18.93
N GLU A 165 -11.20 4.59 19.54
CA GLU A 165 -12.13 4.25 20.60
C GLU A 165 -13.21 3.27 20.11
N GLU A 166 -13.79 3.50 18.92
CA GLU A 166 -14.75 2.56 18.29
C GLU A 166 -14.10 1.19 18.04
N LEU A 167 -12.83 1.17 17.54
CA LEU A 167 -12.07 -0.06 17.38
C LEU A 167 -11.91 -0.80 18.71
N GLN A 168 -11.54 -0.09 19.79
CA GLN A 168 -11.39 -0.66 21.12
C GLN A 168 -12.70 -1.18 21.70
N GLU A 169 -13.82 -0.50 21.46
CA GLU A 169 -15.13 -0.94 21.91
C GLU A 169 -15.57 -2.22 21.22
N LYS A 170 -15.37 -2.29 19.91
CA LYS A 170 -15.77 -3.43 19.08
C LYS A 170 -14.89 -4.66 19.31
N THR A 171 -13.58 -4.48 19.44
CA THR A 171 -12.60 -5.59 19.47
C THR A 171 -12.05 -5.89 20.86
N LYS A 172 -12.29 -4.99 21.84
CA LYS A 172 -11.69 -5.02 23.19
C LYS A 172 -10.14 -4.88 23.16
N LEU A 173 -9.56 -4.43 22.04
CA LEU A 173 -8.14 -4.21 21.87
C LEU A 173 -7.60 -3.30 22.98
N GLY A 174 -6.52 -3.73 23.64
CA GLY A 174 -5.84 -2.95 24.68
C GLY A 174 -6.55 -2.83 26.02
N LYS A 175 -7.78 -3.39 26.17
CA LYS A 175 -8.58 -3.24 27.40
C LYS A 175 -8.18 -4.18 28.56
N VAL A 176 -7.26 -5.12 28.32
CA VAL A 176 -6.78 -6.06 29.36
C VAL A 176 -5.46 -5.62 29.96
N CYS A 177 -4.36 -5.63 29.19
CA CYS A 177 -3.04 -5.28 29.69
C CYS A 177 -2.53 -3.91 29.21
N GLY A 178 -3.16 -3.33 28.19
CA GLY A 178 -2.77 -2.04 27.62
C GLY A 178 -1.49 -2.05 26.77
N GLY A 179 -0.67 -3.08 26.82
CA GLY A 179 0.65 -3.10 26.22
C GLY A 179 0.71 -3.02 24.69
N CYS A 180 -0.43 -3.28 24.01
CA CYS A 180 -0.53 -3.18 22.56
C CYS A 180 -1.08 -1.85 22.05
N VAL A 181 -1.52 -0.96 22.94
CA VAL A 181 -2.31 0.25 22.58
C VAL A 181 -1.53 1.19 21.68
N GLU A 182 -0.28 1.51 22.05
CA GLU A 182 0.55 2.45 21.28
C GLU A 182 0.77 1.96 19.85
N LYS A 183 1.24 0.72 19.71
CA LYS A 183 1.48 0.10 18.41
C LYS A 183 0.20 -0.08 17.58
N ALA A 184 -0.91 -0.43 18.24
CA ALA A 184 -2.19 -0.59 17.56
C ALA A 184 -2.75 0.75 17.08
N LYS A 185 -2.50 1.83 17.83
CA LYS A 185 -2.92 3.19 17.46
C LYS A 185 -2.13 3.71 16.27
N GLU A 186 -0.81 3.52 16.26
CA GLU A 186 0.02 3.85 15.09
C GLU A 186 -0.49 3.14 13.83
N LEU A 187 -0.71 1.83 13.92
CA LEU A 187 -1.19 1.02 12.80
C LEU A 187 -2.61 1.43 12.36
N PHE A 188 -3.48 1.79 13.29
CA PHE A 188 -4.81 2.29 12.99
C PHE A 188 -4.77 3.64 12.25
N GLU A 189 -3.90 4.55 12.67
CA GLU A 189 -3.70 5.85 12.01
C GLU A 189 -3.15 5.67 10.58
N ASP A 190 -2.20 4.75 10.39
CA ASP A 190 -1.69 4.37 9.07
C ASP A 190 -2.81 3.84 8.17
N TYR A 191 -3.65 2.94 8.67
CA TYR A 191 -4.79 2.41 7.90
C TYR A 191 -5.87 3.45 7.64
N LEU A 192 -6.12 4.39 8.57
CA LEU A 192 -7.01 5.52 8.31
C LEU A 192 -6.48 6.40 7.18
N HIS A 193 -5.17 6.63 7.14
CA HIS A 193 -4.54 7.39 6.07
C HIS A 193 -4.70 6.67 4.71
N ILE A 194 -4.53 5.34 4.69
CA ILE A 194 -4.58 4.51 3.47
C ILE A 194 -6.00 4.26 2.98
N PHE A 195 -6.97 4.04 3.89
CA PHE A 195 -8.31 3.54 3.54
C PHE A 195 -9.47 4.42 4.03
N GLY A 196 -9.23 5.39 4.90
CA GLY A 196 -10.27 6.15 5.62
C GLY A 196 -11.16 7.06 4.78
N GLY A 197 -10.94 7.16 3.47
CA GLY A 197 -11.71 8.00 2.54
C GLY A 197 -12.73 7.26 1.66
N ARG A 198 -12.91 5.97 1.86
CA ARG A 198 -13.89 5.21 1.07
C ARG A 198 -15.31 5.42 1.61
N LYS A 199 -16.13 6.16 0.89
CA LYS A 199 -17.59 6.15 0.96
C LYS A 199 -18.13 5.59 -0.34
#